data_630b5c857905557b3e2cf78de5fd7b86
#
_entry.id   630b5c857905557b3e2cf78de5fd7b86
#
_cell.length_a   1.000
_cell.length_b   1.000
_cell.length_c   1.000
_cell.angle_alpha   90.00
_cell.angle_beta   90.00
_cell.angle_gamma   90.00
#
_symmetry.space_group_name_H-M   'P 1'
#
loop_
_entity.id
_entity.type
_entity.pdbx_description
1 polymer ?
#
loop_
_entity_poly.entity_id
_entity_poly.type
_entity_poly.pdbx_seq_one_letter_code
_entity_poly.pdbx_strand_id
1 'polypeptide(L)'
;QYIDASNDESTGMFRPVGTIADYKPVTLKEHWNSDYMMDIRKKLMAGEEIPQCNVCNDSVLSQSTYRQWFTGYLFEDKIDKCFEETDENGYTTMEPISFDYRVSNLCNFKCRMCGEQLSSTWETEKRKHNLWTPEQQPFMVPENKKIIEKFQKEVVEEEFWEYIKSGTVEELYWVGGEPLMYDIH
;
A
#
# COMPACT_ATOMS: atom_id res chain seq x y z
N GLN A 1 -2.22 0.63 -3.43
CA GLN A 1 -2.09 1.75 -4.38
C GLN A 1 -0.62 1.91 -4.72
N TYR A 2 -0.22 1.31 -5.81
CA TYR A 2 1.15 1.40 -6.32
C TYR A 2 1.27 2.74 -7.03
N ILE A 3 1.68 3.74 -6.31
CA ILE A 3 2.03 5.03 -6.87
C ILE A 3 3.53 4.95 -7.10
N ASP A 4 3.95 5.19 -8.34
CA ASP A 4 5.35 5.47 -8.61
C ASP A 4 5.76 6.65 -7.72
N ALA A 5 6.52 6.33 -6.69
CA ALA A 5 7.01 7.30 -5.74
C ALA A 5 8.19 8.01 -6.39
N SER A 6 7.91 9.02 -7.20
CA SER A 6 8.91 10.06 -7.42
C SER A 6 9.12 10.74 -6.06
N ASN A 7 10.13 10.27 -5.33
CA ASN A 7 10.45 10.70 -4.00
C ASN A 7 10.61 12.21 -3.91
N ASP A 8 9.75 12.85 -3.15
CA ASP A 8 10.16 14.05 -2.46
C ASP A 8 10.94 13.60 -1.21
N GLU A 9 12.24 13.47 -1.34
CA GLU A 9 13.14 13.08 -0.26
C GLU A 9 13.02 13.97 0.99
N SER A 10 12.44 15.17 0.84
CA SER A 10 12.33 16.14 1.93
C SER A 10 11.15 15.91 2.88
N THR A 11 10.08 15.23 2.44
CA THR A 11 8.85 15.11 3.24
C THR A 11 8.42 13.67 3.48
N GLY A 12 9.00 12.68 2.78
CA GLY A 12 8.56 11.29 2.82
C GLY A 12 7.11 11.07 2.34
N MET A 13 6.49 12.09 1.76
CA MET A 13 5.14 11.99 1.22
C MET A 13 5.19 11.55 -0.24
N PHE A 14 4.37 10.58 -0.57
CA PHE A 14 4.10 10.21 -1.95
C PHE A 14 3.45 11.40 -2.67
N ARG A 15 4.15 12.01 -3.62
CA ARG A 15 3.51 12.96 -4.53
C ARG A 15 2.74 12.16 -5.57
N PRO A 16 1.47 12.49 -5.81
CA PRO A 16 0.79 11.98 -6.99
C PRO A 16 1.55 12.47 -8.21
N VAL A 17 1.96 11.55 -9.08
CA VAL A 17 2.59 11.89 -10.35
C VAL A 17 1.61 12.77 -11.15
N GLY A 18 2.09 13.84 -11.72
CA GLY A 18 1.31 15.02 -12.10
C GLY A 18 0.16 14.82 -13.08
N THR A 19 0.22 13.83 -13.99
CA THR A 19 -0.87 13.53 -14.92
C THR A 19 -1.05 12.03 -15.06
N ILE A 20 -2.22 11.59 -15.50
CA ILE A 20 -2.50 10.17 -15.76
C ILE A 20 -1.59 9.57 -16.84
N ALA A 21 -1.09 10.40 -17.77
CA ALA A 21 -0.16 9.97 -18.79
C ALA A 21 1.18 9.48 -18.20
N ASP A 22 1.51 9.96 -17.00
CA ASP A 22 2.72 9.60 -16.27
C ASP A 22 2.49 8.44 -15.29
N TYR A 23 1.23 8.02 -15.11
CA TYR A 23 0.88 6.91 -14.22
C TYR A 23 1.24 5.57 -14.87
N LYS A 24 2.27 4.94 -14.33
CA LYS A 24 2.65 3.57 -14.70
C LYS A 24 2.32 2.66 -13.53
N PRO A 25 1.20 1.95 -13.58
CA PRO A 25 0.91 0.95 -12.57
C PRO A 25 1.97 -0.16 -12.63
N VAL A 26 2.48 -0.56 -11.48
CA VAL A 26 3.43 -1.67 -11.34
C VAL A 26 2.76 -2.82 -10.61
N THR A 27 3.15 -4.02 -10.94
CA THR A 27 2.68 -5.22 -10.25
C THR A 27 3.30 -5.31 -8.85
N LEU A 28 2.73 -6.14 -7.98
CA LEU A 28 3.32 -6.39 -6.67
C LEU A 28 4.71 -7.03 -6.81
N LYS A 29 4.87 -7.97 -7.74
CA LYS A 29 6.16 -8.62 -8.04
C LYS A 29 7.22 -7.62 -8.49
N GLU A 30 6.88 -6.70 -9.40
CA GLU A 30 7.79 -5.64 -9.83
C GLU A 30 8.16 -4.70 -8.69
N HIS A 31 7.19 -4.33 -7.85
CA HIS A 31 7.42 -3.44 -6.71
C HIS A 31 8.26 -4.12 -5.62
N TRP A 32 8.02 -5.40 -5.34
CA TRP A 32 8.62 -6.12 -4.21
C TRP A 32 10.16 -6.11 -4.22
N ASN A 33 10.76 -6.22 -5.39
CA ASN A 33 12.21 -6.12 -5.58
C ASN A 33 12.61 -4.94 -6.50
N SER A 34 11.81 -3.86 -6.50
CA SER A 34 12.22 -2.62 -7.15
C SER A 34 13.43 -1.99 -6.48
N ASP A 35 14.17 -1.16 -7.20
CA ASP A 35 15.31 -0.41 -6.66
C ASP A 35 14.96 0.34 -5.38
N TYR A 36 13.75 0.91 -5.32
CA TYR A 36 13.24 1.60 -4.14
C TYR A 36 13.10 0.67 -2.92
N MET A 37 12.49 -0.50 -3.08
CA MET A 37 12.30 -1.46 -1.98
C MET A 37 13.62 -2.12 -1.57
N MET A 38 14.49 -2.37 -2.51
CA MET A 38 15.84 -2.88 -2.25
C MET A 38 16.67 -1.86 -1.44
N ASP A 39 16.64 -0.59 -1.82
CA ASP A 39 17.31 0.48 -1.07
C ASP A 39 16.81 0.60 0.38
N ILE A 40 15.47 0.54 0.56
CA ILE A 40 14.87 0.54 1.91
C ILE A 40 15.37 -0.64 2.74
N ARG A 41 15.34 -1.86 2.21
CA ARG A 41 15.81 -3.06 2.94
C ARG A 41 17.29 -2.96 3.28
N LYS A 42 18.12 -2.55 2.32
CA LYS A 42 19.55 -2.33 2.53
C LYS A 42 19.83 -1.36 3.67
N LYS A 43 19.16 -0.22 3.67
CA LYS A 43 19.26 0.78 4.75
C LYS A 43 18.80 0.24 6.10
N LEU A 44 17.68 -0.49 6.11
CA LEU A 44 17.17 -1.13 7.34
C LEU A 44 18.17 -2.13 7.91
N MET A 45 18.78 -2.96 7.07
CA MET A 45 19.80 -3.94 7.48
C MET A 45 21.08 -3.24 8.00
N ALA A 46 21.42 -2.09 7.43
CA ALA A 46 22.55 -1.27 7.88
C ALA A 46 22.27 -0.47 9.16
N GLY A 47 21.02 -0.46 9.64
CA GLY A 47 20.59 0.38 10.78
C GLY A 47 20.56 1.86 10.46
N GLU A 48 20.48 2.22 9.18
CA GLU A 48 20.42 3.61 8.75
C GLU A 48 19.04 4.22 8.97
N GLU A 49 19.00 5.54 9.18
CA GLU A 49 17.74 6.27 9.25
C GLU A 49 17.09 6.36 7.86
N ILE A 50 15.79 6.08 7.83
CA ILE A 50 14.96 6.19 6.64
C ILE A 50 13.86 7.20 6.93
N PRO A 51 13.79 8.35 6.21
CA PRO A 51 12.81 9.39 6.48
C PRO A 51 11.37 8.90 6.53
N GLN A 52 11.00 7.95 5.67
CA GLN A 52 9.67 7.34 5.63
C GLN A 52 9.35 6.52 6.90
N CYS A 53 10.37 6.13 7.67
CA CYS A 53 10.22 5.36 8.91
C CYS A 53 10.22 6.22 10.17
N ASN A 54 10.47 7.52 10.08
CA ASN A 54 10.65 8.41 11.24
C ASN A 54 9.43 8.40 12.16
N VAL A 55 8.21 8.44 11.60
CA VAL A 55 6.98 8.38 12.41
C VAL A 55 6.94 7.14 13.31
N CYS A 56 7.33 5.98 12.79
CA CYS A 56 7.41 4.76 13.60
C CYS A 56 8.56 4.82 14.60
N ASN A 57 9.72 5.34 14.20
CA ASN A 57 10.88 5.46 15.08
C ASN A 57 10.60 6.39 16.25
N ASP A 58 10.00 7.56 16.00
CA ASP A 58 9.65 8.55 17.00
C ASP A 58 8.55 8.06 17.96
N SER A 59 7.68 7.19 17.48
CA SER A 59 6.55 6.65 18.24
C SER A 59 6.89 5.45 19.13
N VAL A 60 8.01 4.78 18.89
CA VAL A 60 8.41 3.54 19.60
C VAL A 60 8.44 3.69 21.13
N LEU A 61 8.83 4.86 21.62
CA LEU A 61 8.93 5.12 23.07
C LEU A 61 7.59 5.51 23.71
N SER A 62 6.60 5.88 22.92
CA SER A 62 5.33 6.43 23.41
C SER A 62 4.12 5.52 23.20
N GLN A 63 4.19 4.64 22.20
CA GLN A 63 3.08 3.73 21.85
C GLN A 63 3.57 2.53 21.04
N SER A 64 2.79 1.47 21.01
CA SER A 64 3.03 0.34 20.12
C SER A 64 2.90 0.75 18.67
N THR A 65 3.84 0.36 17.84
CA THR A 65 3.84 0.62 16.40
C THR A 65 3.48 -0.64 15.64
N TYR A 66 3.03 -0.48 14.38
CA TYR A 66 2.82 -1.64 13.50
C TYR A 66 4.09 -2.47 13.32
N ARG A 67 5.27 -1.82 13.27
CA ARG A 67 6.55 -2.54 13.22
C ARG A 67 6.70 -3.48 14.40
N GLN A 68 6.50 -3.00 15.63
CA GLN A 68 6.59 -3.83 16.84
C GLN A 68 5.55 -4.96 16.84
N TRP A 69 4.34 -4.68 16.36
CA TRP A 69 3.30 -5.69 16.23
C TRP A 69 3.71 -6.82 15.28
N PHE A 70 4.18 -6.46 14.07
CA PHE A 70 4.58 -7.44 13.08
C PHE A 70 5.84 -8.20 13.49
N THR A 71 6.87 -7.52 13.98
CA THR A 71 8.18 -8.14 14.26
C THR A 71 8.28 -8.76 15.64
N GLY A 72 7.53 -8.30 16.61
CA GLY A 72 7.61 -8.79 17.99
C GLY A 72 6.45 -9.68 18.42
N TYR A 73 5.43 -9.84 17.58
CA TYR A 73 4.27 -10.64 17.94
C TYR A 73 3.78 -11.53 16.80
N LEU A 74 3.51 -10.97 15.62
CA LEU A 74 2.84 -11.73 14.56
C LEU A 74 3.80 -12.60 13.75
N PHE A 75 4.98 -12.08 13.42
CA PHE A 75 5.97 -12.71 12.55
C PHE A 75 7.37 -12.73 13.16
N GLU A 76 7.47 -12.85 14.50
CA GLU A 76 8.76 -12.93 15.19
C GLU A 76 9.59 -14.11 14.67
N ASP A 77 8.95 -15.24 14.39
CA ASP A 77 9.56 -16.46 13.87
C ASP A 77 10.06 -16.34 12.43
N LYS A 78 9.70 -15.28 11.71
CA LYS A 78 10.13 -15.04 10.32
C LYS A 78 11.32 -14.11 10.20
N ILE A 79 11.73 -13.46 11.28
CA ILE A 79 12.78 -12.41 11.21
C ILE A 79 14.10 -12.98 10.72
N ASP A 80 14.55 -14.10 11.29
CA ASP A 80 15.79 -14.73 10.88
C ASP A 80 15.75 -15.10 9.39
N LYS A 81 14.67 -15.69 8.95
CA LYS A 81 14.45 -16.03 7.53
C LYS A 81 14.47 -14.80 6.63
N CYS A 82 13.87 -13.66 7.07
CA CYS A 82 13.95 -12.42 6.30
C CYS A 82 15.39 -11.97 6.07
N PHE A 83 16.27 -12.10 7.08
CA PHE A 83 17.68 -11.76 6.94
C PHE A 83 18.44 -12.78 6.07
N GLU A 84 18.17 -14.06 6.22
CA GLU A 84 18.80 -15.12 5.44
C GLU A 84 18.46 -15.03 3.93
N GLU A 85 17.22 -14.67 3.62
CA GLU A 85 16.71 -14.58 2.25
C GLU A 85 16.88 -13.19 1.61
N THR A 86 17.49 -12.22 2.30
CA THR A 86 17.75 -10.88 1.78
C THR A 86 19.26 -10.67 1.60
N ASP A 87 19.69 -10.38 0.39
CA ASP A 87 21.10 -10.16 0.08
C ASP A 87 21.60 -8.75 0.50
N GLU A 88 22.90 -8.51 0.34
CA GLU A 88 23.58 -7.25 0.65
C GLU A 88 23.07 -6.05 -0.16
N ASN A 89 22.40 -6.28 -1.28
CA ASN A 89 21.79 -5.26 -2.11
C ASN A 89 20.32 -4.99 -1.75
N GLY A 90 19.75 -5.75 -0.81
CA GLY A 90 18.36 -5.64 -0.40
C GLY A 90 17.39 -6.45 -1.28
N TYR A 91 17.91 -7.23 -2.23
CA TYR A 91 17.08 -8.19 -2.98
C TYR A 91 16.68 -9.34 -2.06
N THR A 92 15.42 -9.74 -2.11
CA THR A 92 14.93 -10.87 -1.30
C THR A 92 14.23 -11.92 -2.15
N THR A 93 14.46 -13.17 -1.80
CA THR A 93 13.72 -14.32 -2.34
C THR A 93 12.47 -14.63 -1.54
N MET A 94 12.31 -14.01 -0.36
CA MET A 94 11.12 -14.16 0.45
C MET A 94 9.93 -13.47 -0.21
N GLU A 95 8.84 -14.18 -0.37
CA GLU A 95 7.59 -13.63 -0.89
C GLU A 95 6.81 -12.89 0.20
N PRO A 96 5.90 -11.96 -0.17
CA PRO A 96 5.00 -11.31 0.78
C PRO A 96 4.13 -12.33 1.52
N ILE A 97 4.08 -12.22 2.85
CA ILE A 97 3.29 -13.10 3.71
C ILE A 97 2.08 -12.42 4.37
N SER A 98 2.04 -11.10 4.33
CA SER A 98 0.96 -10.28 4.90
C SER A 98 0.46 -9.27 3.86
N PHE A 99 -0.85 -9.19 3.69
CA PHE A 99 -1.49 -8.30 2.73
C PHE A 99 -2.50 -7.38 3.42
N ASP A 100 -2.30 -6.06 3.28
CA ASP A 100 -3.32 -5.05 3.48
C ASP A 100 -4.00 -4.80 2.12
N TYR A 101 -5.17 -5.43 1.90
CA TYR A 101 -5.81 -5.47 0.59
C TYR A 101 -6.93 -4.43 0.48
N ARG A 102 -6.68 -3.41 -0.34
CA ARG A 102 -7.58 -2.26 -0.57
C ARG A 102 -7.88 -2.09 -2.05
N VAL A 103 -8.92 -2.71 -2.53
CA VAL A 103 -9.23 -2.73 -3.97
C VAL A 103 -10.03 -1.52 -4.45
N SER A 104 -10.85 -0.91 -3.60
CA SER A 104 -11.78 0.12 -4.02
C SER A 104 -12.21 1.00 -2.84
N ASN A 105 -12.84 2.14 -3.14
CA ASN A 105 -13.57 2.91 -2.15
C ASN A 105 -15.07 2.57 -2.10
N LEU A 106 -15.49 1.47 -2.72
CA LEU A 106 -16.89 1.06 -2.69
C LEU A 106 -17.36 0.85 -1.25
N CYS A 107 -18.35 1.62 -0.82
CA CYS A 107 -18.83 1.59 0.55
C CYS A 107 -20.24 2.20 0.63
N ASN A 108 -21.12 1.58 1.37
CA ASN A 108 -22.48 2.08 1.64
C ASN A 108 -22.57 2.91 2.94
N PHE A 109 -21.45 3.11 3.65
CA PHE A 109 -21.40 3.88 4.88
C PHE A 109 -20.76 5.26 4.68
N LYS A 110 -21.10 6.19 5.60
CA LYS A 110 -20.51 7.52 5.75
C LYS A 110 -19.94 7.68 7.16
N CYS A 111 -18.94 6.87 7.50
CA CYS A 111 -18.30 6.97 8.81
C CYS A 111 -17.61 8.33 8.97
N ARG A 112 -17.72 8.96 10.15
CA ARG A 112 -17.16 10.29 10.42
C ARG A 112 -15.65 10.37 10.30
N MET A 113 -14.95 9.24 10.45
CA MET A 113 -13.50 9.13 10.34
C MET A 113 -13.03 8.86 8.91
N CYS A 114 -13.93 8.58 7.98
CA CYS A 114 -13.59 8.26 6.58
C CYS A 114 -13.70 9.49 5.69
N GLY A 115 -12.89 9.48 4.63
CA GLY A 115 -12.98 10.42 3.53
C GLY A 115 -13.46 9.74 2.24
N GLU A 116 -13.55 10.52 1.17
CA GLU A 116 -13.96 10.07 -0.17
C GLU A 116 -13.04 8.99 -0.76
N GLN A 117 -11.77 8.98 -0.37
CA GLN A 117 -10.81 7.96 -0.80
C GLN A 117 -11.13 6.56 -0.27
N LEU A 118 -11.90 6.48 0.81
CA LEU A 118 -12.28 5.22 1.46
C LEU A 118 -13.79 4.99 1.49
N SER A 119 -14.59 5.90 0.90
CA SER A 119 -16.06 5.77 0.86
C SER A 119 -16.65 6.41 -0.39
N SER A 120 -17.23 5.59 -1.25
CA SER A 120 -17.93 6.04 -2.46
C SER A 120 -19.16 6.89 -2.15
N THR A 121 -19.79 6.71 -0.97
CA THR A 121 -20.91 7.56 -0.54
C THR A 121 -20.41 8.94 -0.11
N TRP A 122 -19.25 9.07 0.54
CA TRP A 122 -18.61 10.36 0.80
C TRP A 122 -18.16 11.03 -0.51
N GLU A 123 -17.58 10.28 -1.43
CA GLU A 123 -17.21 10.79 -2.75
C GLU A 123 -18.41 11.40 -3.46
N THR A 124 -19.52 10.67 -3.53
CA THR A 124 -20.78 11.12 -4.15
C THR A 124 -21.28 12.41 -3.50
N GLU A 125 -21.28 12.49 -2.17
CA GLU A 125 -21.76 13.66 -1.45
C GLU A 125 -20.85 14.88 -1.69
N LYS A 126 -19.55 14.72 -1.61
CA LYS A 126 -18.60 15.81 -1.87
C LYS A 126 -18.71 16.34 -3.30
N ARG A 127 -18.86 15.47 -4.30
CA ARG A 127 -19.11 15.86 -5.69
C ARG A 127 -20.42 16.67 -5.81
N LYS A 128 -21.51 16.19 -5.20
CA LYS A 128 -22.81 16.86 -5.22
C LYS A 128 -22.76 18.27 -4.64
N HIS A 129 -21.94 18.51 -3.63
CA HIS A 129 -21.81 19.79 -2.94
C HIS A 129 -20.61 20.62 -3.40
N ASN A 130 -19.91 20.22 -4.47
CA ASN A 130 -18.69 20.89 -4.98
C ASN A 130 -17.58 21.05 -3.92
N LEU A 131 -17.48 20.08 -3.02
CA LEU A 131 -16.45 20.03 -1.97
C LEU A 131 -15.25 19.19 -2.37
N TRP A 132 -15.24 18.67 -3.58
CA TRP A 132 -14.18 17.82 -4.09
C TRP A 132 -13.30 18.56 -5.10
N THR A 133 -11.99 18.50 -4.92
CA THR A 133 -11.00 19.12 -5.79
C THR A 133 -10.11 18.04 -6.40
N PRO A 134 -10.21 17.79 -7.71
CA PRO A 134 -9.41 16.76 -8.39
C PRO A 134 -7.90 16.94 -8.22
N GLU A 135 -7.44 18.18 -8.11
CA GLU A 135 -6.05 18.55 -7.95
C GLU A 135 -5.45 18.01 -6.63
N GLN A 136 -6.26 17.81 -5.61
CA GLN A 136 -5.84 17.25 -4.33
C GLN A 136 -5.75 15.73 -4.33
N GLN A 137 -6.50 15.09 -5.22
CA GLN A 137 -6.58 13.62 -5.30
C GLN A 137 -6.68 13.14 -6.75
N PRO A 138 -5.59 13.23 -7.53
CA PRO A 138 -5.60 12.89 -8.96
C PRO A 138 -6.08 11.47 -9.26
N PHE A 139 -5.82 10.51 -8.36
CA PHE A 139 -6.27 9.12 -8.50
C PHE A 139 -7.80 8.94 -8.36
N MET A 140 -8.49 9.95 -7.84
CA MET A 140 -9.96 9.96 -7.72
C MET A 140 -10.65 10.58 -8.94
N VAL A 141 -9.90 11.19 -9.86
CA VAL A 141 -10.43 11.69 -11.14
C VAL A 141 -11.07 10.51 -11.89
N PRO A 142 -12.28 10.63 -12.45
CA PRO A 142 -13.00 9.49 -13.03
C PRO A 142 -12.23 8.71 -14.09
N GLU A 143 -11.46 9.40 -14.92
CA GLU A 143 -10.64 8.78 -15.96
C GLU A 143 -9.49 7.98 -15.35
N ASN A 144 -8.83 8.52 -14.34
CA ASN A 144 -7.75 7.87 -13.61
C ASN A 144 -8.27 6.66 -12.83
N LYS A 145 -9.41 6.84 -12.18
CA LYS A 145 -10.06 5.78 -11.41
C LYS A 145 -10.39 4.57 -12.27
N LYS A 146 -10.91 4.77 -13.49
CA LYS A 146 -11.18 3.68 -14.45
C LYS A 146 -9.93 2.90 -14.83
N ILE A 147 -8.79 3.58 -15.03
CA ILE A 147 -7.53 2.91 -15.35
C ILE A 147 -7.05 2.10 -14.18
N ILE A 148 -7.11 2.65 -12.97
CA ILE A 148 -6.70 1.96 -11.74
C ILE A 148 -7.60 0.74 -11.50
N GLU A 149 -8.92 0.89 -11.61
CA GLU A 149 -9.88 -0.22 -11.45
C GLU A 149 -9.64 -1.33 -12.47
N LYS A 150 -9.40 -0.97 -13.73
CA LYS A 150 -9.05 -1.94 -14.77
C LYS A 150 -7.77 -2.70 -14.43
N PHE A 151 -6.72 -2.00 -14.05
CA PHE A 151 -5.44 -2.61 -13.69
C PHE A 151 -5.59 -3.51 -12.46
N GLN A 152 -6.31 -3.08 -11.43
CA GLN A 152 -6.59 -3.90 -10.26
C GLN A 152 -7.28 -5.20 -10.64
N LYS A 153 -8.31 -5.12 -11.49
CA LYS A 153 -9.07 -6.31 -11.88
C LYS A 153 -8.30 -7.27 -12.79
N GLU A 154 -7.52 -6.74 -13.72
CA GLU A 154 -6.83 -7.55 -14.73
C GLU A 154 -5.46 -8.06 -14.28
N VAL A 155 -4.83 -7.42 -13.29
CA VAL A 155 -3.46 -7.73 -12.88
C VAL A 155 -3.37 -8.01 -11.38
N VAL A 156 -3.80 -7.07 -10.52
CA VAL A 156 -3.61 -7.19 -9.07
C VAL A 156 -4.42 -8.35 -8.47
N GLU A 157 -5.62 -8.59 -8.96
CA GLU A 157 -6.44 -9.73 -8.52
C GLU A 157 -5.82 -11.08 -8.92
N GLU A 158 -5.22 -11.16 -10.11
CA GLU A 158 -4.54 -12.38 -10.55
C GLU A 158 -3.32 -12.65 -9.68
N GLU A 159 -2.46 -11.65 -9.46
CA GLU A 159 -1.31 -11.77 -8.54
C GLU A 159 -1.73 -12.16 -7.12
N PHE A 160 -2.77 -11.51 -6.60
CA PHE A 160 -3.32 -11.85 -5.28
C PHE A 160 -3.70 -13.33 -5.19
N TRP A 161 -4.43 -13.84 -6.18
CA TRP A 161 -4.83 -15.25 -6.20
C TRP A 161 -3.65 -16.19 -6.39
N GLU A 162 -2.60 -15.79 -7.10
CA GLU A 162 -1.36 -16.57 -7.19
C GLU A 162 -0.73 -16.73 -5.80
N TYR A 163 -0.60 -15.64 -5.03
CA TYR A 163 -0.05 -15.69 -3.67
C TYR A 163 -0.93 -16.50 -2.71
N ILE A 164 -2.25 -16.38 -2.80
CA ILE A 164 -3.17 -17.21 -1.99
C ILE A 164 -3.01 -18.70 -2.32
N LYS A 165 -2.94 -19.05 -3.61
CA LYS A 165 -2.82 -20.45 -4.06
C LYS A 165 -1.45 -21.05 -3.77
N SER A 166 -0.38 -20.25 -3.76
CA SER A 166 0.96 -20.72 -3.38
C SER A 166 1.06 -21.12 -1.90
N GLY A 167 0.13 -20.63 -1.07
CA GLY A 167 0.13 -20.89 0.37
C GLY A 167 1.17 -20.07 1.14
N THR A 168 1.73 -19.03 0.54
CA THR A 168 2.71 -18.14 1.20
C THR A 168 2.07 -17.09 2.09
N VAL A 169 0.81 -16.74 1.83
CA VAL A 169 0.08 -15.72 2.59
C VAL A 169 -0.37 -16.28 3.95
N GLU A 170 0.07 -15.66 5.01
CA GLU A 170 -0.25 -16.01 6.40
C GLU A 170 -1.25 -15.05 7.04
N GLU A 171 -1.29 -13.81 6.54
CA GLU A 171 -2.22 -12.79 7.03
C GLU A 171 -2.85 -12.04 5.87
N LEU A 172 -4.14 -11.80 6.00
CA LEU A 172 -4.89 -10.98 5.06
C LEU A 172 -5.77 -9.99 5.82
N TYR A 173 -5.44 -8.71 5.68
CA TYR A 173 -6.19 -7.61 6.27
C TYR A 173 -7.04 -6.93 5.20
N TRP A 174 -8.33 -7.23 5.21
CA TRP A 174 -9.30 -6.61 4.32
C TRP A 174 -9.66 -5.21 4.77
N VAL A 175 -9.35 -4.23 3.93
CA VAL A 175 -9.62 -2.81 4.19
C VAL A 175 -10.01 -2.07 2.91
N GLY A 176 -10.22 -0.78 3.04
CA GLY A 176 -10.66 0.08 1.95
C GLY A 176 -12.06 0.56 2.23
N GLY A 177 -13.00 0.55 1.29
CA GLY A 177 -14.40 0.87 1.52
C GLY A 177 -15.08 -0.11 2.48
N GLU A 178 -16.10 -0.81 2.02
CA GLU A 178 -16.71 -1.94 2.74
C GLU A 178 -16.25 -3.25 2.06
N PRO A 179 -15.36 -4.03 2.65
CA PRO A 179 -14.81 -5.22 2.00
C PRO A 179 -15.86 -6.24 1.55
N LEU A 180 -16.94 -6.39 2.29
CA LEU A 180 -18.03 -7.31 1.94
C LEU A 180 -18.83 -6.89 0.69
N MET A 181 -18.55 -5.71 0.13
CA MET A 181 -19.11 -5.26 -1.13
C MET A 181 -18.23 -5.58 -2.35
N TYR A 182 -17.09 -6.23 -2.15
CA TYR A 182 -16.18 -6.57 -3.24
C TYR A 182 -16.41 -7.99 -3.72
N ASP A 183 -16.43 -8.19 -5.04
CA ASP A 183 -16.63 -9.50 -5.65
C ASP A 183 -15.52 -10.50 -5.30
N ILE A 184 -14.32 -9.99 -4.98
CA ILE A 184 -13.16 -10.82 -4.63
C ILE A 184 -13.22 -11.38 -3.20
N HIS A 185 -14.00 -10.78 -2.30
CA HIS A 185 -14.17 -11.23 -0.92
C HIS A 185 -15.06 -12.45 -0.88
#